data_1f579d4c502a98fe5a64c48d4e3a6762
#
_entry.id   1f579d4c502a98fe5a64c48d4e3a6762
#
_cell.length_a   1.000
_cell.length_b   1.000
_cell.length_c   1.000
_cell.angle_alpha   90.00
_cell.angle_beta   90.00
_cell.angle_gamma   90.00
#
_symmetry.space_group_name_H-M   'P 1'
#
loop_
_entity.id
_entity.type
_entity.pdbx_description
1 polymer ?
#
loop_
_entity_poly.entity_id
_entity_poly.type
_entity_poly.pdbx_seq_one_letter_code
_entity_poly.pdbx_strand_id
1 'polypeptide(L)'
;VTPLELLALICFFAVIRVAMSIKPMPVAAGESGSPSARTVIREYLDAFIVAGLVALFLITFVVRTFFIPSGSMIPTLQIHDVLLVNEFEYRFIKPAHQDVVVFMPPIPTPNDFIKRLIGAPGDTLRIHNGIVYRNGVALDEPYIAEKPNYEMEIRDYNVYVDGQPLDPAVANIPPKSMWTSPNTIPPGCYFMMGDNRNDSEDSHIWGFAQASGTFAAGPDKGQAASFTGHAFLIFWPLDRLHILR
;
A
#
# COMPACT_ATOMS: atom_id res chain seq x y z
N VAL A 1 8.32 17.62 -5.90
CA VAL A 1 9.70 17.46 -6.43
C VAL A 1 9.76 16.10 -7.08
N THR A 2 10.02 16.07 -8.38
CA THR A 2 10.20 14.79 -9.10
C THR A 2 11.59 14.19 -8.79
N PRO A 3 11.78 12.86 -8.92
CA PRO A 3 13.10 12.24 -8.76
C PRO A 3 14.18 12.90 -9.65
N LEU A 4 13.77 13.36 -10.85
CA LEU A 4 14.68 14.03 -11.79
C LEU A 4 15.11 15.42 -11.29
N GLU A 5 14.19 16.20 -10.72
CA GLU A 5 14.50 17.50 -10.13
C GLU A 5 15.41 17.35 -8.90
N LEU A 6 15.16 16.36 -8.07
CA LEU A 6 16.02 16.06 -6.92
C LEU A 6 17.42 15.63 -7.36
N LEU A 7 17.53 14.79 -8.38
CA LEU A 7 18.82 14.39 -8.96
C LEU A 7 19.58 15.60 -9.51
N ALA A 8 18.89 16.50 -10.23
CA ALA A 8 19.49 17.72 -10.76
C ALA A 8 20.04 18.63 -9.63
N LEU A 9 19.30 18.77 -8.53
CA LEU A 9 19.73 19.53 -7.37
C LEU A 9 20.95 18.91 -6.68
N ILE A 10 20.99 17.60 -6.53
CA ILE A 10 22.14 16.87 -5.99
C ILE A 10 23.36 17.07 -6.87
N CYS A 11 23.23 16.93 -8.19
CA CYS A 11 24.31 17.18 -9.14
C CYS A 11 24.81 18.63 -9.07
N PHE A 12 23.93 19.62 -8.95
CA PHE A 12 24.28 21.02 -8.77
C PHE A 12 25.15 21.24 -7.52
N PHE A 13 24.73 20.71 -6.36
CA PHE A 13 25.53 20.81 -5.13
C PHE A 13 26.85 20.05 -5.24
N ALA A 14 26.90 18.89 -5.92
CA ALA A 14 28.13 18.15 -6.15
C ALA A 14 29.13 18.96 -7.01
N VAL A 15 28.65 19.64 -8.06
CA VAL A 15 29.50 20.51 -8.90
C VAL A 15 30.09 21.67 -8.07
N ILE A 16 29.27 22.33 -7.24
CA ILE A 16 29.75 23.39 -6.36
C ILE A 16 30.82 22.84 -5.39
N ARG A 17 30.54 21.68 -4.79
CA ARG A 17 31.45 21.01 -3.87
C ARG A 17 32.82 20.68 -4.51
N VAL A 18 32.80 20.19 -5.74
CA VAL A 18 34.04 19.89 -6.51
C VAL A 18 34.75 21.20 -6.87
N ALA A 19 34.04 22.22 -7.33
CA ALA A 19 34.65 23.52 -7.66
C ALA A 19 35.35 24.17 -6.45
N MET A 20 34.77 24.03 -5.26
CA MET A 20 35.39 24.47 -4.01
C MET A 20 36.65 23.66 -3.63
N SER A 21 36.83 22.47 -4.20
CA SER A 21 38.03 21.63 -3.95
C SER A 21 39.20 22.01 -4.85
N ILE A 22 38.94 22.50 -6.06
CA ILE A 22 39.95 22.78 -7.11
C ILE A 22 40.78 24.04 -6.81
N LYS A 23 40.28 24.97 -6.01
CA LYS A 23 41.02 26.18 -5.61
C LYS A 23 41.39 26.13 -4.13
N PRO A 24 42.56 25.60 -3.76
CA PRO A 24 43.04 25.75 -2.38
C PRO A 24 43.41 27.22 -2.13
N MET A 25 42.70 27.91 -1.23
CA MET A 25 43.22 29.16 -0.68
C MET A 25 44.35 28.82 0.27
N PRO A 26 45.44 29.61 0.30
CA PRO A 26 46.47 29.46 1.29
C PRO A 26 45.85 29.69 2.70
N VAL A 27 46.02 28.68 3.55
CA VAL A 27 45.64 28.77 4.95
C VAL A 27 46.62 29.75 5.59
N ALA A 28 46.13 30.89 6.03
CA ALA A 28 46.93 31.78 6.88
C ALA A 28 47.22 31.01 8.16
N ALA A 29 48.49 30.68 8.37
CA ALA A 29 48.94 30.04 9.60
C ALA A 29 48.79 31.06 10.75
N GLY A 30 47.87 30.84 11.69
CA GLY A 30 47.81 31.64 12.89
C GLY A 30 46.45 31.88 13.55
N GLU A 31 45.38 31.16 13.27
CA GLU A 31 44.15 31.30 14.08
C GLU A 31 43.65 29.94 14.60
N SER A 32 43.96 29.72 15.87
CA SER A 32 43.37 28.63 16.66
C SER A 32 41.97 29.05 17.11
N GLY A 33 40.89 28.38 16.62
CA GLY A 33 39.65 28.43 17.36
C GLY A 33 38.35 28.26 16.64
N SER A 34 38.17 28.64 15.36
CA SER A 34 36.89 28.42 14.66
C SER A 34 37.08 27.86 13.27
N PRO A 35 36.23 26.91 12.84
CA PRO A 35 36.32 26.40 11.50
C PRO A 35 36.10 27.51 10.47
N SER A 36 36.92 27.55 9.42
CA SER A 36 36.76 28.53 8.34
C SER A 36 35.36 28.41 7.70
N ALA A 37 34.77 29.55 7.35
CA ALA A 37 33.45 29.56 6.67
C ALA A 37 33.39 28.58 5.49
N ARG A 38 34.51 28.39 4.79
CA ARG A 38 34.64 27.44 3.68
C ARG A 38 34.51 25.97 4.14
N THR A 39 35.09 25.63 5.30
CA THR A 39 34.98 24.31 5.89
C THR A 39 33.53 24.00 6.26
N VAL A 40 32.87 24.94 6.93
CA VAL A 40 31.48 24.83 7.31
C VAL A 40 30.56 24.66 6.09
N ILE A 41 30.76 25.47 5.05
CA ILE A 41 29.99 25.35 3.79
C ILE A 41 30.19 23.96 3.14
N ARG A 42 31.42 23.45 3.13
CA ARG A 42 31.71 22.12 2.60
C ARG A 42 31.01 21.01 3.36
N GLU A 43 31.00 21.07 4.68
CA GLU A 43 30.31 20.10 5.53
C GLU A 43 28.79 20.11 5.28
N TYR A 44 28.18 21.29 5.15
CA TYR A 44 26.76 21.39 4.79
C TYR A 44 26.48 20.84 3.38
N LEU A 45 27.34 21.13 2.40
CA LEU A 45 27.16 20.56 1.05
C LEU A 45 27.27 19.04 1.04
N ASP A 46 28.24 18.47 1.78
CA ASP A 46 28.39 17.04 1.90
C ASP A 46 27.15 16.40 2.58
N ALA A 47 26.65 17.03 3.64
CA ALA A 47 25.42 16.59 4.31
C ALA A 47 24.19 16.67 3.39
N PHE A 48 24.01 17.75 2.62
CA PHE A 48 22.92 17.88 1.65
C PHE A 48 23.00 16.86 0.51
N ILE A 49 24.20 16.58 0.01
CA ILE A 49 24.40 15.56 -1.03
C ILE A 49 24.01 14.18 -0.49
N VAL A 50 24.50 13.80 0.69
CA VAL A 50 24.18 12.50 1.29
C VAL A 50 22.68 12.38 1.59
N ALA A 51 22.09 13.39 2.22
CA ALA A 51 20.66 13.41 2.52
C ALA A 51 19.82 13.35 1.23
N GLY A 52 20.22 14.08 0.19
CA GLY A 52 19.58 14.05 -1.12
C GLY A 52 19.65 12.69 -1.79
N LEU A 53 20.81 12.01 -1.74
CA LEU A 53 20.96 10.65 -2.29
C LEU A 53 20.08 9.63 -1.54
N VAL A 54 20.03 9.72 -0.21
CA VAL A 54 19.14 8.88 0.60
C VAL A 54 17.68 9.14 0.26
N ALA A 55 17.27 10.41 0.18
CA ALA A 55 15.90 10.77 -0.21
C ALA A 55 15.55 10.28 -1.62
N LEU A 56 16.47 10.44 -2.59
CA LEU A 56 16.29 9.96 -3.95
C LEU A 56 16.09 8.44 -3.99
N PHE A 57 16.91 7.71 -3.23
CA PHE A 57 16.77 6.25 -3.12
C PHE A 57 15.40 5.86 -2.55
N LEU A 58 14.98 6.49 -1.43
CA LEU A 58 13.71 6.20 -0.79
C LEU A 58 12.52 6.48 -1.70
N ILE A 59 12.49 7.65 -2.35
CA ILE A 59 11.38 8.05 -3.24
C ILE A 59 11.35 7.19 -4.52
N THR A 60 12.52 6.72 -4.99
CA THR A 60 12.59 5.95 -6.24
C THR A 60 12.26 4.47 -6.06
N PHE A 61 12.63 3.90 -4.91
CA PHE A 61 12.62 2.43 -4.75
C PHE A 61 11.76 1.92 -3.59
N VAL A 62 11.40 2.77 -2.64
CA VAL A 62 10.77 2.30 -1.40
C VAL A 62 9.37 2.84 -1.21
N VAL A 63 9.12 4.11 -1.54
CA VAL A 63 7.86 4.79 -1.21
C VAL A 63 7.26 5.44 -2.45
N ARG A 64 5.97 5.16 -2.68
CA ARG A 64 5.17 5.85 -3.70
C ARG A 64 3.99 6.58 -3.06
N THR A 65 3.60 7.70 -3.67
CA THR A 65 2.41 8.44 -3.27
C THR A 65 1.19 7.98 -4.05
N PHE A 66 0.06 7.82 -3.35
CA PHE A 66 -1.24 7.52 -3.96
C PHE A 66 -2.26 8.56 -3.53
N PHE A 67 -3.09 8.97 -4.48
CA PHE A 67 -4.20 9.88 -4.26
C PHE A 67 -5.50 9.09 -4.10
N ILE A 68 -6.36 9.48 -3.15
CA ILE A 68 -7.63 8.80 -2.88
C ILE A 68 -8.76 9.48 -3.65
N PRO A 69 -9.31 8.81 -4.69
CA PRO A 69 -10.37 9.38 -5.51
C PRO A 69 -11.79 9.05 -5.03
N SER A 70 -11.98 8.05 -4.15
CA SER A 70 -13.28 7.50 -3.77
C SER A 70 -13.47 7.36 -2.27
N GLY A 71 -14.74 7.23 -1.84
CA GLY A 71 -15.11 7.11 -0.43
C GLY A 71 -15.11 5.70 0.14
N SER A 72 -14.63 4.69 -0.59
CA SER A 72 -14.74 3.28 -0.17
C SER A 72 -13.99 2.92 1.12
N MET A 73 -13.07 3.76 1.57
CA MET A 73 -12.28 3.59 2.78
C MET A 73 -12.62 4.63 3.88
N ILE A 74 -13.72 5.36 3.73
CA ILE A 74 -14.24 6.24 4.80
C ILE A 74 -14.68 5.36 6.00
N PRO A 75 -14.34 5.76 7.23
CA PRO A 75 -13.75 7.04 7.68
C PRO A 75 -12.23 7.10 7.70
N THR A 76 -11.53 5.96 7.52
CA THR A 76 -10.06 5.89 7.62
C THR A 76 -9.38 6.79 6.61
N LEU A 77 -9.74 6.65 5.34
CA LEU A 77 -9.25 7.49 4.24
C LEU A 77 -10.40 8.32 3.68
N GLN A 78 -10.13 9.60 3.44
CA GLN A 78 -11.08 10.50 2.80
C GLN A 78 -10.69 10.82 1.37
N ILE A 79 -11.65 11.23 0.58
CA ILE A 79 -11.41 11.72 -0.78
C ILE A 79 -10.42 12.89 -0.71
N HIS A 80 -9.43 12.89 -1.59
CA HIS A 80 -8.32 13.84 -1.69
C HIS A 80 -7.17 13.62 -0.68
N ASP A 81 -7.23 12.61 0.18
CA ASP A 81 -6.04 12.19 0.93
C ASP A 81 -4.92 11.75 -0.02
N VAL A 82 -3.69 12.07 0.35
CA VAL A 82 -2.48 11.56 -0.31
C VAL A 82 -1.75 10.65 0.66
N LEU A 83 -1.51 9.43 0.22
CA LEU A 83 -0.87 8.39 1.03
C LEU A 83 0.58 8.18 0.65
N LEU A 84 1.37 7.77 1.62
CA LEU A 84 2.64 7.10 1.37
C LEU A 84 2.45 5.58 1.46
N VAL A 85 2.91 4.89 0.42
CA VAL A 85 2.80 3.45 0.26
C VAL A 85 4.19 2.84 0.16
N ASN A 86 4.45 1.82 0.96
CA ASN A 86 5.68 1.05 0.94
C ASN A 86 5.55 -0.09 -0.08
N GLU A 87 6.19 0.06 -1.25
CA GLU A 87 6.18 -0.95 -2.32
C GLU A 87 7.19 -2.08 -2.09
N PHE A 88 8.08 -1.91 -1.11
CA PHE A 88 9.17 -2.84 -0.88
C PHE A 88 8.81 -3.95 0.11
N GLU A 89 7.93 -3.70 1.04
CA GLU A 89 7.60 -4.56 2.18
C GLU A 89 7.12 -5.95 1.75
N TYR A 90 6.14 -6.02 0.86
CA TYR A 90 5.53 -7.29 0.43
C TYR A 90 6.43 -8.15 -0.47
N ARG A 91 7.64 -7.69 -0.79
CA ARG A 91 8.69 -8.52 -1.41
C ARG A 91 9.35 -9.47 -0.41
N PHE A 92 9.29 -9.17 0.89
CA PHE A 92 9.97 -9.89 1.96
C PHE A 92 9.03 -10.38 3.05
N ILE A 93 7.92 -9.68 3.30
CA ILE A 93 6.98 -9.94 4.37
C ILE A 93 5.62 -10.23 3.73
N LYS A 94 4.93 -11.25 4.24
CA LYS A 94 3.56 -11.51 3.79
C LYS A 94 2.63 -10.43 4.31
N PRO A 95 1.61 -10.01 3.51
CA PRO A 95 0.59 -9.11 3.98
C PRO A 95 -0.07 -9.62 5.26
N ALA A 96 -0.24 -8.73 6.23
CA ALA A 96 -0.84 -9.04 7.52
C ALA A 96 -2.32 -8.66 7.54
N HIS A 97 -3.05 -9.25 8.48
CA HIS A 97 -4.44 -8.87 8.73
C HIS A 97 -4.53 -7.40 9.15
N GLN A 98 -5.53 -6.71 8.62
CA GLN A 98 -5.84 -5.31 8.80
C GLN A 98 -4.89 -4.33 8.08
N ASP A 99 -3.87 -4.79 7.35
CA ASP A 99 -3.10 -3.92 6.48
C ASP A 99 -4.02 -3.19 5.48
N VAL A 100 -3.73 -1.91 5.27
CA VAL A 100 -4.34 -1.13 4.19
C VAL A 100 -3.47 -1.31 2.95
N VAL A 101 -3.98 -2.04 1.96
CA VAL A 101 -3.21 -2.52 0.81
C VAL A 101 -3.63 -1.81 -0.46
N VAL A 102 -2.64 -1.34 -1.23
CA VAL A 102 -2.81 -0.91 -2.63
C VAL A 102 -2.51 -2.11 -3.52
N PHE A 103 -3.42 -2.43 -4.44
CA PHE A 103 -3.31 -3.64 -5.26
C PHE A 103 -4.07 -3.51 -6.57
N MET A 104 -3.70 -4.33 -7.55
CA MET A 104 -4.46 -4.51 -8.79
C MET A 104 -5.71 -5.36 -8.50
N PRO A 105 -6.94 -4.82 -8.69
CA PRO A 105 -8.17 -5.59 -8.48
C PRO A 105 -8.42 -6.59 -9.62
N PRO A 106 -9.20 -7.67 -9.38
CA PRO A 106 -9.53 -8.68 -10.40
C PRO A 106 -10.71 -8.26 -11.29
N ILE A 107 -10.76 -6.99 -11.67
CA ILE A 107 -11.77 -6.39 -12.54
C ILE A 107 -11.11 -5.49 -13.59
N PRO A 108 -11.70 -5.32 -14.78
CA PRO A 108 -11.13 -4.51 -15.85
C PRO A 108 -11.05 -3.04 -15.46
N THR A 109 -9.89 -2.62 -14.96
CA THR A 109 -9.61 -1.22 -14.61
C THR A 109 -8.11 -0.94 -14.75
N PRO A 110 -7.74 0.25 -15.22
CA PRO A 110 -6.33 0.66 -15.26
C PRO A 110 -5.80 1.14 -13.89
N ASN A 111 -6.66 1.21 -12.86
CA ASN A 111 -6.33 1.83 -11.59
C ASN A 111 -6.17 0.78 -10.49
N ASP A 112 -5.16 0.96 -9.66
CA ASP A 112 -5.03 0.22 -8.40
C ASP A 112 -6.18 0.58 -7.45
N PHE A 113 -6.63 -0.41 -6.69
CA PHE A 113 -7.57 -0.23 -5.58
C PHE A 113 -6.82 -0.15 -4.26
N ILE A 114 -7.48 0.46 -3.29
CA ILE A 114 -7.03 0.46 -1.90
C ILE A 114 -8.14 -0.11 -1.02
N LYS A 115 -7.81 -1.14 -0.26
CA LYS A 115 -8.74 -1.83 0.66
C LYS A 115 -7.99 -2.34 1.88
N ARG A 116 -8.75 -2.72 2.89
CA ARG A 116 -8.21 -3.39 4.08
C ARG A 116 -8.21 -4.90 3.89
N LEU A 117 -7.11 -5.55 4.26
CA LEU A 117 -6.98 -7.01 4.23
C LEU A 117 -7.70 -7.60 5.45
N ILE A 118 -8.82 -8.26 5.21
CA ILE A 118 -9.65 -8.87 6.28
C ILE A 118 -9.35 -10.34 6.44
N GLY A 119 -9.09 -11.05 5.35
CA GLY A 119 -8.78 -12.48 5.38
C GLY A 119 -7.59 -12.87 4.54
N ALA A 120 -6.76 -13.75 5.08
CA ALA A 120 -5.56 -14.30 4.46
C ALA A 120 -5.74 -15.77 4.09
N PRO A 121 -4.83 -16.37 3.28
CA PRO A 121 -4.89 -17.77 2.92
C PRO A 121 -5.06 -18.70 4.13
N GLY A 122 -6.06 -19.58 4.10
CA GLY A 122 -6.38 -20.52 5.17
C GLY A 122 -7.41 -20.03 6.19
N ASP A 123 -7.75 -18.74 6.19
CA ASP A 123 -8.79 -18.24 7.08
C ASP A 123 -10.19 -18.67 6.63
N THR A 124 -11.08 -18.90 7.60
CA THR A 124 -12.53 -18.90 7.38
C THR A 124 -13.07 -17.49 7.60
N LEU A 125 -13.97 -17.03 6.74
CA LEU A 125 -14.66 -15.75 6.90
C LEU A 125 -16.16 -15.91 6.82
N ARG A 126 -16.84 -15.19 7.71
CA ARG A 126 -18.30 -15.07 7.73
C ARG A 126 -18.70 -13.67 8.19
N ILE A 127 -19.70 -13.09 7.54
CA ILE A 127 -20.40 -11.89 8.01
C ILE A 127 -21.80 -12.35 8.42
N HIS A 128 -22.16 -12.07 9.69
CA HIS A 128 -23.47 -12.42 10.22
C HIS A 128 -23.98 -11.32 11.15
N ASN A 129 -25.19 -10.85 10.91
CA ASN A 129 -25.81 -9.73 11.66
C ASN A 129 -24.87 -8.50 11.74
N GLY A 130 -24.20 -8.18 10.64
CA GLY A 130 -23.30 -7.03 10.55
C GLY A 130 -21.98 -7.18 11.31
N ILE A 131 -21.61 -8.38 11.73
CA ILE A 131 -20.35 -8.67 12.41
C ILE A 131 -19.50 -9.58 11.51
N VAL A 132 -18.24 -9.21 11.32
CA VAL A 132 -17.27 -10.04 10.60
C VAL A 132 -16.62 -11.02 11.57
N TYR A 133 -16.68 -12.30 11.24
CA TYR A 133 -16.02 -13.38 11.96
C TYR A 133 -14.88 -13.94 11.12
N ARG A 134 -13.69 -14.01 11.69
CA ARG A 134 -12.53 -14.70 11.13
C ARG A 134 -12.11 -15.85 12.03
N ASN A 135 -12.05 -17.05 11.47
CA ASN A 135 -11.73 -18.27 12.23
C ASN A 135 -12.66 -18.50 13.44
N GLY A 136 -13.93 -18.13 13.28
CA GLY A 136 -14.96 -18.23 14.32
C GLY A 136 -14.92 -17.11 15.38
N VAL A 137 -13.97 -16.18 15.32
CA VAL A 137 -13.84 -15.06 16.27
C VAL A 137 -14.34 -13.77 15.62
N ALA A 138 -15.21 -13.04 16.33
CA ALA A 138 -15.66 -11.72 15.89
C ALA A 138 -14.49 -10.75 15.85
N LEU A 139 -14.37 -10.01 14.75
CA LEU A 139 -13.33 -8.99 14.63
C LEU A 139 -13.73 -7.72 15.39
N ASP A 140 -12.75 -7.10 16.03
CA ASP A 140 -12.85 -5.73 16.52
C ASP A 140 -12.47 -4.78 15.38
N GLU A 141 -13.42 -3.98 14.94
CA GLU A 141 -13.29 -3.14 13.73
C GLU A 141 -13.60 -1.67 14.02
N PRO A 142 -12.79 -0.99 14.83
CA PRO A 142 -13.04 0.41 15.22
C PRO A 142 -12.92 1.40 14.04
N TYR A 143 -12.41 0.92 12.91
CA TYR A 143 -12.16 1.71 11.69
C TYR A 143 -13.37 1.77 10.74
N ILE A 144 -14.44 1.01 10.95
CA ILE A 144 -15.63 1.05 10.09
C ILE A 144 -16.61 2.16 10.52
N ALA A 145 -17.28 2.79 9.55
CA ALA A 145 -18.34 3.74 9.83
C ALA A 145 -19.66 3.04 10.16
N GLU A 146 -19.97 2.00 9.41
CA GLU A 146 -21.22 1.25 9.48
C GLU A 146 -20.93 -0.24 9.38
N LYS A 147 -21.77 -1.03 10.02
CA LYS A 147 -21.73 -2.48 9.91
C LYS A 147 -22.20 -2.92 8.52
N PRO A 148 -21.63 -4.02 7.95
CA PRO A 148 -22.16 -4.61 6.72
C PRO A 148 -23.66 -4.89 6.85
N ASN A 149 -24.42 -4.54 5.84
CA ASN A 149 -25.87 -4.78 5.76
C ASN A 149 -26.24 -6.03 4.94
N TYR A 150 -25.25 -6.87 4.67
CA TYR A 150 -25.37 -8.12 3.92
C TYR A 150 -24.77 -9.29 4.75
N GLU A 151 -25.24 -10.50 4.45
CA GLU A 151 -24.67 -11.74 4.97
C GLU A 151 -23.62 -12.28 4.01
N MET A 152 -22.49 -12.79 4.51
CA MET A 152 -21.45 -13.37 3.66
C MET A 152 -20.81 -14.59 4.33
N GLU A 153 -20.48 -15.59 3.55
CA GLU A 153 -19.79 -16.79 4.02
C GLU A 153 -18.91 -17.39 2.91
N ILE A 154 -17.69 -17.78 3.27
CA ILE A 154 -16.85 -18.61 2.41
C ILE A 154 -17.18 -20.08 2.70
N ARG A 155 -17.78 -20.76 1.72
CA ARG A 155 -18.12 -22.19 1.83
C ARG A 155 -18.20 -22.83 0.45
N ASP A 156 -18.12 -24.15 0.38
CA ASP A 156 -18.29 -24.94 -0.82
C ASP A 156 -17.44 -24.47 -2.02
N TYR A 157 -16.20 -23.99 -1.74
CA TYR A 157 -15.25 -23.44 -2.74
C TYR A 157 -15.74 -22.16 -3.42
N ASN A 158 -16.54 -21.35 -2.72
CA ASN A 158 -17.06 -20.09 -3.24
C ASN A 158 -17.27 -19.07 -2.11
N VAL A 159 -17.53 -17.83 -2.49
CA VAL A 159 -18.02 -16.77 -1.63
C VAL A 159 -19.52 -16.65 -1.86
N TYR A 160 -20.31 -16.80 -0.79
CA TYR A 160 -21.75 -16.62 -0.81
C TYR A 160 -22.11 -15.27 -0.21
N VAL A 161 -22.91 -14.48 -0.92
CA VAL A 161 -23.44 -13.20 -0.42
C VAL A 161 -24.96 -13.28 -0.46
N ASP A 162 -25.61 -13.02 0.68
CA ASP A 162 -27.06 -13.16 0.90
C ASP A 162 -27.59 -14.52 0.43
N GLY A 163 -26.79 -15.57 0.67
CA GLY A 163 -27.09 -16.95 0.32
C GLY A 163 -26.86 -17.33 -1.14
N GLN A 164 -26.42 -16.39 -1.99
CA GLN A 164 -26.13 -16.64 -3.41
C GLN A 164 -24.61 -16.76 -3.62
N PRO A 165 -24.13 -17.78 -4.35
CA PRO A 165 -22.72 -17.89 -4.70
C PRO A 165 -22.32 -16.82 -5.71
N LEU A 166 -21.10 -16.28 -5.61
CA LEU A 166 -20.55 -15.44 -6.67
C LEU A 166 -20.35 -16.24 -7.95
N ASP A 167 -20.67 -15.62 -9.09
CA ASP A 167 -20.46 -16.23 -10.41
C ASP A 167 -18.97 -16.14 -10.80
N PRO A 168 -18.28 -17.29 -11.01
CA PRO A 168 -16.88 -17.29 -11.44
C PRO A 168 -16.64 -16.66 -12.83
N ALA A 169 -17.68 -16.35 -13.59
CA ALA A 169 -17.55 -15.61 -14.84
C ALA A 169 -17.29 -14.11 -14.63
N VAL A 170 -17.74 -13.55 -13.51
CA VAL A 170 -17.63 -12.12 -13.19
C VAL A 170 -16.82 -11.84 -11.92
N ALA A 171 -16.51 -12.87 -11.13
CA ALA A 171 -15.73 -12.77 -9.91
C ALA A 171 -14.50 -13.68 -9.94
N ASN A 172 -13.40 -13.26 -9.35
CA ASN A 172 -12.20 -14.10 -9.23
C ASN A 172 -12.38 -15.14 -8.12
N ILE A 173 -13.07 -16.23 -8.46
CA ILE A 173 -13.24 -17.43 -7.63
C ILE A 173 -12.34 -18.52 -8.19
N PRO A 174 -11.20 -18.86 -7.56
CA PRO A 174 -10.29 -19.88 -8.05
C PRO A 174 -10.95 -21.24 -8.24
N PRO A 175 -10.51 -22.06 -9.19
CA PRO A 175 -11.04 -23.41 -9.40
C PRO A 175 -10.78 -24.29 -8.16
N LYS A 176 -11.64 -25.26 -7.90
CA LYS A 176 -11.59 -26.14 -6.69
C LYS A 176 -10.22 -26.79 -6.44
N SER A 177 -9.46 -27.05 -7.50
CA SER A 177 -8.12 -27.62 -7.42
C SER A 177 -7.08 -26.73 -6.71
N MET A 178 -7.36 -25.43 -6.60
CA MET A 178 -6.49 -24.47 -5.90
C MET A 178 -6.83 -24.33 -4.40
N TRP A 179 -7.95 -24.88 -3.97
CA TRP A 179 -8.38 -24.79 -2.58
C TRP A 179 -7.82 -25.93 -1.73
N THR A 180 -7.36 -25.61 -0.53
CA THR A 180 -6.94 -26.61 0.48
C THR A 180 -8.11 -27.11 1.31
N SER A 181 -9.19 -26.31 1.41
CA SER A 181 -10.41 -26.63 2.13
C SER A 181 -11.60 -25.90 1.51
N PRO A 182 -12.81 -26.47 1.51
CA PRO A 182 -13.98 -25.87 0.89
C PRO A 182 -14.44 -24.56 1.54
N ASN A 183 -14.03 -24.29 2.78
CA ASN A 183 -14.56 -23.21 3.59
C ASN A 183 -13.50 -22.18 4.00
N THR A 184 -12.31 -22.24 3.41
CA THR A 184 -11.19 -21.34 3.74
C THR A 184 -10.75 -20.57 2.51
N ILE A 185 -10.15 -19.40 2.70
CA ILE A 185 -9.52 -18.63 1.63
C ILE A 185 -8.42 -19.47 0.97
N PRO A 186 -8.41 -19.59 -0.37
CA PRO A 186 -7.43 -20.42 -1.07
C PRO A 186 -6.02 -19.85 -0.97
N PRO A 187 -4.98 -20.69 -1.17
CA PRO A 187 -3.59 -20.25 -1.20
C PRO A 187 -3.34 -19.12 -2.22
N GLY A 188 -2.60 -18.09 -1.77
CA GLY A 188 -2.28 -16.92 -2.60
C GLY A 188 -3.41 -15.91 -2.77
N CYS A 189 -4.59 -16.20 -2.23
CA CYS A 189 -5.77 -15.35 -2.29
C CYS A 189 -5.99 -14.60 -0.98
N TYR A 190 -6.56 -13.40 -1.09
CA TYR A 190 -6.84 -12.52 0.04
C TYR A 190 -8.24 -11.94 -0.09
N PHE A 191 -8.92 -11.77 1.04
CA PHE A 191 -10.23 -11.15 1.11
C PHE A 191 -10.09 -9.71 1.57
N MET A 192 -10.44 -8.78 0.68
CA MET A 192 -10.26 -7.35 0.85
C MET A 192 -11.61 -6.69 1.08
N MET A 193 -11.70 -5.77 2.04
CA MET A 193 -12.91 -4.99 2.29
C MET A 193 -12.60 -3.50 2.42
N GLY A 194 -13.52 -2.66 1.96
CA GLY A 194 -13.50 -1.25 2.28
C GLY A 194 -13.91 -0.99 3.73
N ASP A 195 -13.41 0.08 4.33
CA ASP A 195 -13.84 0.50 5.66
C ASP A 195 -15.26 1.10 5.62
N ASN A 196 -15.68 1.63 4.45
CA ASN A 196 -17.05 2.00 4.13
C ASN A 196 -17.80 0.77 3.61
N ARG A 197 -18.21 -0.11 4.51
CA ARG A 197 -18.71 -1.46 4.25
C ARG A 197 -19.82 -1.56 3.22
N ASN A 198 -20.74 -0.60 3.24
CA ASN A 198 -21.94 -0.61 2.41
C ASN A 198 -21.80 0.21 1.12
N ASP A 199 -20.67 0.92 0.97
CA ASP A 199 -20.33 1.75 -0.21
C ASP A 199 -18.90 1.45 -0.70
N SER A 200 -18.62 0.15 -0.87
CA SER A 200 -17.32 -0.34 -1.31
C SER A 200 -17.48 -1.47 -2.31
N GLU A 201 -16.89 -1.29 -3.47
CA GLU A 201 -16.71 -2.36 -4.44
C GLU A 201 -15.47 -3.17 -4.02
N ASP A 202 -15.67 -4.34 -3.41
CA ASP A 202 -14.62 -5.16 -2.81
C ASP A 202 -14.87 -6.67 -2.94
N SER A 203 -14.20 -7.50 -2.14
CA SER A 203 -14.22 -8.96 -2.30
C SER A 203 -15.59 -9.61 -2.20
N HIS A 204 -16.59 -8.97 -1.57
CA HIS A 204 -17.95 -9.48 -1.56
C HIS A 204 -18.64 -9.36 -2.94
N ILE A 205 -18.07 -8.60 -3.87
CA ILE A 205 -18.56 -8.44 -5.25
C ILE A 205 -17.68 -9.20 -6.24
N TRP A 206 -16.36 -8.96 -6.20
CA TRP A 206 -15.43 -9.46 -7.22
C TRP A 206 -14.57 -10.66 -6.75
N GLY A 207 -14.83 -11.23 -5.56
CA GLY A 207 -14.12 -12.41 -5.07
C GLY A 207 -12.76 -12.08 -4.45
N PHE A 208 -11.71 -12.85 -4.79
CA PHE A 208 -10.42 -12.75 -4.13
C PHE A 208 -9.42 -11.87 -4.87
N ALA A 209 -8.69 -11.03 -4.13
CA ALA A 209 -7.45 -10.43 -4.60
C ALA A 209 -6.30 -11.44 -4.52
N GLN A 210 -5.25 -11.24 -5.31
CA GLN A 210 -4.04 -12.07 -5.29
C GLN A 210 -2.80 -11.18 -5.19
N ALA A 211 -1.87 -11.56 -4.32
CA ALA A 211 -0.66 -10.78 -4.07
C ALA A 211 0.38 -10.89 -5.19
N SER A 212 0.30 -11.94 -5.99
CA SER A 212 1.20 -12.19 -7.11
C SER A 212 0.63 -13.28 -8.04
N GLY A 213 1.26 -13.44 -9.20
CA GLY A 213 0.84 -14.43 -10.19
C GLY A 213 -0.16 -13.88 -11.18
N THR A 214 -1.20 -14.63 -11.50
CA THR A 214 -2.29 -14.23 -12.42
C THR A 214 -3.64 -14.56 -11.82
N PHE A 215 -4.65 -13.75 -12.12
CA PHE A 215 -6.01 -14.03 -11.69
C PHE A 215 -6.51 -15.38 -12.23
N ALA A 216 -7.09 -16.18 -11.34
CA ALA A 216 -7.48 -17.56 -11.64
C ALA A 216 -8.85 -17.66 -12.32
N ALA A 217 -9.70 -16.67 -12.13
CA ALA A 217 -11.07 -16.61 -12.66
C ALA A 217 -11.50 -15.14 -12.88
N GLY A 218 -12.76 -14.94 -13.29
CA GLY A 218 -13.34 -13.62 -13.50
C GLY A 218 -12.95 -12.98 -14.83
N PRO A 219 -13.33 -11.70 -15.02
CA PRO A 219 -13.11 -10.97 -16.29
C PRO A 219 -11.63 -10.79 -16.63
N ASP A 220 -10.76 -10.68 -15.62
CA ASP A 220 -9.32 -10.48 -15.78
C ASP A 220 -8.51 -11.78 -15.66
N LYS A 221 -9.14 -12.93 -15.86
CA LYS A 221 -8.47 -14.23 -15.84
C LYS A 221 -7.22 -14.24 -16.72
N GLY A 222 -6.10 -14.63 -16.14
CA GLY A 222 -4.79 -14.68 -16.81
C GLY A 222 -4.03 -13.37 -16.85
N GLN A 223 -4.61 -12.25 -16.42
CA GLN A 223 -3.86 -11.00 -16.21
C GLN A 223 -3.02 -11.05 -14.93
N ALA A 224 -1.97 -10.23 -14.90
CA ALA A 224 -1.08 -10.17 -13.75
C ALA A 224 -1.81 -9.64 -12.52
N ALA A 225 -1.66 -10.35 -11.42
CA ALA A 225 -2.15 -9.95 -10.10
C ALA A 225 -0.99 -9.47 -9.25
N SER A 226 -1.14 -8.37 -8.54
CA SER A 226 -0.10 -7.86 -7.66
C SER A 226 -0.64 -7.01 -6.53
N PHE A 227 0.01 -7.12 -5.37
CA PHE A 227 -0.06 -6.10 -4.33
C PHE A 227 1.04 -5.08 -4.61
N THR A 228 0.62 -3.84 -4.85
CA THR A 228 1.52 -2.72 -5.14
C THR A 228 2.28 -2.31 -3.88
N GLY A 229 1.59 -2.28 -2.71
CA GLY A 229 2.27 -2.01 -1.45
C GLY A 229 1.32 -1.77 -0.26
N HIS A 230 1.94 -1.55 0.90
CA HIS A 230 1.28 -1.24 2.16
C HIS A 230 1.17 0.28 2.35
N ALA A 231 -0.05 0.79 2.49
CA ALA A 231 -0.28 2.18 2.82
C ALA A 231 -0.08 2.39 4.33
N PHE A 232 0.91 3.20 4.72
CA PHE A 232 1.29 3.34 6.12
C PHE A 232 1.12 4.75 6.69
N LEU A 233 0.92 5.77 5.84
CA LEU A 233 0.83 7.16 6.27
C LEU A 233 -0.11 7.96 5.38
N ILE A 234 -1.06 8.70 5.97
CA ILE A 234 -1.72 9.83 5.31
C ILE A 234 -0.75 10.99 5.40
N PHE A 235 -0.22 11.41 4.24
CA PHE A 235 0.80 12.45 4.15
C PHE A 235 0.20 13.84 3.95
N TRP A 236 -0.92 13.94 3.26
CA TRP A 236 -1.61 15.17 2.94
C TRP A 236 -3.12 14.95 2.94
N PRO A 237 -3.95 15.91 3.39
CA PRO A 237 -3.56 17.23 3.91
C PRO A 237 -2.94 17.15 5.32
N LEU A 238 -2.21 18.19 5.74
CA LEU A 238 -1.41 18.16 6.98
C LEU A 238 -2.24 18.03 8.27
N ASP A 239 -3.48 18.52 8.26
CA ASP A 239 -4.43 18.35 9.37
C ASP A 239 -4.93 16.91 9.53
N ARG A 240 -4.72 16.07 8.53
CA ARG A 240 -5.00 14.64 8.53
C ARG A 240 -3.75 13.75 8.60
N LEU A 241 -2.59 14.33 8.86
CA LEU A 241 -1.34 13.57 8.99
C LEU A 241 -1.51 12.46 10.04
N HIS A 242 -1.52 11.20 9.61
CA HIS A 242 -1.83 10.06 10.47
C HIS A 242 -1.17 8.77 9.97
N ILE A 243 -0.58 8.00 10.91
CA ILE A 243 -0.03 6.67 10.61
C ILE A 243 -1.17 5.66 10.57
N LEU A 244 -1.31 4.97 9.46
CA LEU A 244 -2.27 3.88 9.29
C LEU A 244 -1.76 2.62 10.02
N ARG A 245 -2.69 1.95 10.70
CA ARG A 245 -2.43 0.70 11.43
C ARG A 245 -3.49 -0.33 11.10
#